data_bbef53b017dcfbaf55d45dd612f28126
#
_entry.id   bbef53b017dcfbaf55d45dd612f28126
#
_cell.length_a   1.000
_cell.length_b   1.000
_cell.length_c   1.000
_cell.angle_alpha   90.00
_cell.angle_beta   90.00
_cell.angle_gamma   90.00
#
_symmetry.space_group_name_H-M   'P 1'
#
loop_
_entity.id
_entity.type
_entity.pdbx_description
1 polymer ?
#
loop_
_entity_poly.entity_id
_entity_poly.type
_entity_poly.pdbx_seq_one_letter_code
_entity_poly.pdbx_strand_id
1 'polypeptide(L)'
;MMTNQKADMNFSILQLSLFTTFLMASSRTPYVCLNCRLSNKLNPLSSPIRRRFTSSSYRQQVIRPATAPKPTPNIKHICQNADAYTKNCIDRNYPSHAEYPLRIQQLLEESRRLDQDLKTPRSRIKQVEQTIAKLARQNAQQGDTNSDEELARLRAEAQQLKDKSHAVTTRKSTCTDEVHRLALSLPNLSSPETPVGHDPKLIGYINFDPQSPPEYVSRPDPARSHVAIGTSLGLIDFTSSATTTGWGWYFLTNEGALLEQALIQYSLNVARRHGWKPVSPPSIVYSYIAEACGFQPRDQHNEQQIWTIEQSEKDKSKPQRSLAGTAEIPLAAMYAGRDIPGSDLPIKLVGASRCYRAEAGSRGVDTKGLYRVHEFTKVELFGWSDSLSPDATSTVTSDTLFADLLSIQSEILTSLNLPCRILEMPTTDLGASASRKQDIEVLFPSRLRSGSGNVDLESAWGEVTSSSICTDYQSRRLGTRVRGGAAKESRFPHTVNGTAMAVPRVLAAILETGYDAERGVVVVPPVLRSWMGGMEVIVENES
;
A
#
# COMPACT_ATOMS: atom_id res chain seq x y z
N MET A 1 39.78 56.89 26.04
CA MET A 1 38.67 57.81 26.31
C MET A 1 37.50 56.92 26.69
N MET A 2 37.28 56.80 27.99
CA MET A 2 36.16 57.38 28.77
C MET A 2 34.82 56.73 28.35
N THR A 3 33.96 56.20 29.16
CA THR A 3 33.71 55.99 30.59
C THR A 3 32.42 55.19 30.72
N ASN A 4 32.43 54.19 31.59
CA ASN A 4 31.56 53.98 32.75
C ASN A 4 30.06 54.37 32.64
N GLN A 5 29.14 53.48 32.97
CA GLN A 5 28.55 53.42 34.30
C GLN A 5 27.58 52.18 34.47
N LYS A 6 27.74 51.61 35.67
CA LYS A 6 26.92 50.58 36.33
C LYS A 6 25.58 51.19 36.79
N ALA A 7 24.59 50.31 36.96
CA ALA A 7 23.67 50.41 38.09
C ALA A 7 23.14 49.03 38.47
N ASP A 8 23.56 48.61 39.67
CA ASP A 8 23.01 47.51 40.45
C ASP A 8 21.62 47.89 41.00
N MET A 9 20.77 46.89 41.21
CA MET A 9 19.96 46.87 42.43
C MET A 9 19.53 45.45 42.80
N ASN A 10 20.04 44.97 43.90
CA ASN A 10 19.63 43.86 44.74
C ASN A 10 18.25 44.09 45.35
N PHE A 11 17.47 43.00 45.54
CA PHE A 11 16.72 42.83 46.80
C PHE A 11 16.63 41.38 47.22
N SER A 12 16.89 41.20 48.51
CA SER A 12 17.15 39.95 49.23
C SER A 12 15.91 39.31 49.86
N ILE A 13 15.96 38.02 50.02
CA ILE A 13 15.71 37.17 51.22
C ILE A 13 14.32 37.19 51.85
N LEU A 14 13.71 35.98 51.97
CA LEU A 14 13.36 35.42 53.30
C LEU A 14 13.12 33.88 53.18
N GLN A 15 13.89 33.17 53.99
CA GLN A 15 13.75 31.76 54.34
C GLN A 15 12.50 31.53 55.19
N LEU A 16 11.94 30.30 55.09
CA LEU A 16 11.59 29.54 56.31
C LEU A 16 11.46 28.03 55.97
N SER A 17 12.25 27.27 56.68
CA SER A 17 12.27 25.82 56.78
C SER A 17 11.06 25.28 57.51
N LEU A 18 10.64 24.06 57.18
CA LEU A 18 10.21 23.07 58.18
C LEU A 18 10.29 21.63 57.60
N PHE A 19 11.15 20.88 58.25
CA PHE A 19 11.26 19.41 58.17
C PHE A 19 9.96 18.75 58.66
N THR A 20 9.48 17.74 57.97
CA THR A 20 8.88 16.56 58.62
C THR A 20 9.04 15.34 57.70
N THR A 21 9.84 14.41 58.19
CA THR A 21 10.03 13.06 57.72
C THR A 21 8.75 12.23 57.98
N PHE A 22 8.23 11.56 56.96
CA PHE A 22 7.39 10.37 57.19
C PHE A 22 7.72 9.29 56.16
N LEU A 23 8.30 8.20 56.65
CA LEU A 23 8.31 6.91 56.01
C LEU A 23 6.86 6.37 55.98
N MET A 24 6.35 5.95 54.85
CA MET A 24 5.39 4.85 54.76
C MET A 24 5.48 4.12 53.39
N ALA A 25 5.44 2.86 53.52
CA ALA A 25 5.48 1.71 52.68
C ALA A 25 4.81 1.83 51.28
N SER A 26 5.43 1.12 50.35
CA SER A 26 4.94 0.72 49.05
C SER A 26 3.59 0.01 49.09
N SER A 27 2.61 0.47 48.34
CA SER A 27 1.57 -0.38 47.78
C SER A 27 1.31 0.04 46.33
N ARG A 28 1.75 -0.83 45.45
CA ARG A 28 1.43 -0.74 44.01
C ARG A 28 -0.05 -1.11 43.84
N THR A 29 -0.88 -0.17 43.44
CA THR A 29 -2.20 -0.45 42.87
C THR A 29 -2.17 -0.09 41.38
N PRO A 30 -2.58 -0.98 40.48
CA PRO A 30 -2.64 -0.66 39.06
C PRO A 30 -3.83 0.30 38.79
N TYR A 31 -3.57 1.31 37.98
CA TYR A 31 -4.59 2.21 37.46
C TYR A 31 -5.59 1.41 36.60
N VAL A 32 -6.81 1.26 37.08
CA VAL A 32 -7.95 0.74 36.31
C VAL A 32 -8.83 1.91 35.92
N CYS A 33 -9.06 2.06 34.61
CA CYS A 33 -9.95 3.07 34.00
C CYS A 33 -11.36 3.04 34.64
N LEU A 34 -11.92 4.23 34.91
CA LEU A 34 -13.22 4.40 35.57
C LEU A 34 -14.41 3.73 34.84
N ASN A 35 -14.29 3.44 33.55
CA ASN A 35 -15.34 2.78 32.78
C ASN A 35 -15.45 1.26 32.98
N CYS A 36 -14.48 0.63 33.68
CA CYS A 36 -14.51 -0.80 33.97
C CYS A 36 -15.21 -1.15 35.31
N ARG A 37 -15.68 -0.17 36.09
CA ARG A 37 -16.28 -0.39 37.42
C ARG A 37 -17.81 -0.51 37.44
N LEU A 38 -18.51 -0.39 36.31
CA LEU A 38 -19.99 -0.37 36.28
C LEU A 38 -20.65 -1.58 35.61
N SER A 39 -19.95 -2.68 35.39
CA SER A 39 -20.55 -3.89 34.81
C SER A 39 -20.37 -5.16 35.64
N ASN A 40 -20.71 -5.12 36.92
CA ASN A 40 -20.94 -6.32 37.71
C ASN A 40 -22.17 -6.14 38.60
N LYS A 41 -23.35 -6.32 38.02
CA LYS A 41 -24.53 -6.79 38.73
C LYS A 41 -25.18 -7.87 37.89
N LEU A 42 -25.08 -9.09 38.38
CA LEU A 42 -25.74 -10.29 37.92
C LEU A 42 -27.24 -10.14 38.01
N ASN A 43 -27.98 -10.50 36.95
CA ASN A 43 -29.29 -11.10 37.03
C ASN A 43 -29.45 -12.12 35.88
N PRO A 44 -29.92 -13.34 36.18
CA PRO A 44 -30.05 -14.40 35.20
C PRO A 44 -31.47 -14.42 34.59
N LEU A 45 -31.56 -15.07 33.43
CA LEU A 45 -32.81 -15.44 32.70
C LEU A 45 -33.32 -14.43 31.68
N SER A 46 -32.81 -14.55 30.46
CA SER A 46 -33.62 -14.50 29.25
C SER A 46 -32.84 -15.12 28.07
N SER A 47 -33.56 -15.94 27.31
CA SER A 47 -33.16 -16.73 26.15
C SER A 47 -32.28 -16.00 25.12
N PRO A 48 -31.38 -16.71 24.37
CA PRO A 48 -30.55 -16.10 23.37
C PRO A 48 -31.39 -15.74 22.14
N ILE A 49 -31.72 -14.47 22.00
CA ILE A 49 -32.12 -13.90 20.71
C ILE A 49 -30.92 -14.00 19.80
N ARG A 50 -30.91 -14.96 18.87
CA ARG A 50 -30.00 -15.01 17.74
C ARG A 50 -30.23 -13.75 16.90
N ARG A 51 -29.47 -12.69 17.18
CA ARG A 51 -29.29 -11.60 16.20
C ARG A 51 -28.58 -12.20 14.99
N ARG A 52 -29.33 -12.42 13.92
CA ARG A 52 -28.76 -12.58 12.59
C ARG A 52 -27.98 -11.30 12.31
N PHE A 53 -26.65 -11.36 12.39
CA PHE A 53 -25.79 -10.37 11.80
C PHE A 53 -25.94 -10.51 10.28
N THR A 54 -26.82 -9.74 9.70
CA THR A 54 -26.74 -9.41 8.28
C THR A 54 -25.58 -8.45 8.14
N SER A 55 -24.38 -8.97 7.88
CA SER A 55 -23.24 -8.16 7.48
C SER A 55 -23.45 -7.69 6.04
N SER A 56 -24.34 -6.74 5.85
CA SER A 56 -24.31 -5.89 4.67
C SER A 56 -23.20 -4.86 4.88
N SER A 57 -21.95 -5.27 4.75
CA SER A 57 -20.85 -4.34 4.55
C SER A 57 -20.95 -3.79 3.12
N TYR A 58 -21.85 -2.83 2.90
CA TYR A 58 -21.72 -1.90 1.81
C TYR A 58 -20.37 -1.20 2.01
N ARG A 59 -19.29 -1.65 1.32
CA ARG A 59 -18.13 -0.80 1.12
C ARG A 59 -18.66 0.46 0.45
N GLN A 60 -18.65 1.59 1.16
CA GLN A 60 -18.94 2.88 0.54
C GLN A 60 -17.99 3.03 -0.63
N GLN A 61 -18.55 3.15 -1.82
CA GLN A 61 -17.77 3.31 -3.04
C GLN A 61 -16.98 4.62 -2.89
N VAL A 62 -15.65 4.55 -3.00
CA VAL A 62 -14.79 5.72 -2.84
C VAL A 62 -15.17 6.75 -3.89
N ILE A 63 -15.53 7.95 -3.44
CA ILE A 63 -15.89 9.06 -4.33
C ILE A 63 -14.65 9.45 -5.13
N ARG A 64 -14.78 9.47 -6.47
CA ARG A 64 -13.70 9.80 -7.40
C ARG A 64 -13.90 11.21 -7.97
N PRO A 65 -12.83 11.99 -8.23
CA PRO A 65 -12.96 13.22 -8.99
C PRO A 65 -13.62 12.99 -10.36
N ALA A 66 -14.36 13.96 -10.86
CA ALA A 66 -14.98 13.84 -12.19
C ALA A 66 -13.95 13.60 -13.32
N THR A 67 -12.71 14.07 -13.11
CA THR A 67 -11.57 13.87 -14.03
C THR A 67 -10.84 12.55 -13.81
N ALA A 68 -11.21 11.75 -12.80
CA ALA A 68 -10.54 10.47 -12.54
C ALA A 68 -10.78 9.49 -13.70
N PRO A 69 -9.74 8.79 -14.17
CA PRO A 69 -9.89 7.82 -15.24
C PRO A 69 -10.79 6.67 -14.79
N LYS A 70 -11.59 6.15 -15.73
CA LYS A 70 -12.42 4.98 -15.47
C LYS A 70 -11.56 3.72 -15.49
N PRO A 71 -11.61 2.86 -14.45
CA PRO A 71 -10.92 1.58 -14.47
C PRO A 71 -11.45 0.69 -15.59
N THR A 72 -10.57 -0.08 -16.22
CA THR A 72 -10.91 -0.97 -17.33
C THR A 72 -10.42 -2.39 -17.03
N PRO A 73 -11.09 -3.15 -16.12
CA PRO A 73 -10.70 -4.53 -15.84
C PRO A 73 -10.85 -5.41 -17.07
N ASN A 74 -10.04 -6.47 -17.18
CA ASN A 74 -10.08 -7.38 -18.32
C ASN A 74 -11.18 -8.43 -18.17
N ILE A 75 -12.44 -7.97 -18.25
CA ILE A 75 -13.64 -8.81 -18.05
C ILE A 75 -13.64 -10.00 -19.03
N LYS A 76 -13.22 -9.77 -20.30
CA LYS A 76 -13.14 -10.83 -21.30
C LYS A 76 -12.20 -11.94 -20.87
N HIS A 77 -11.00 -11.60 -20.41
CA HIS A 77 -10.01 -12.58 -19.94
C HIS A 77 -10.50 -13.32 -18.70
N ILE A 78 -11.14 -12.60 -17.74
CA ILE A 78 -11.73 -13.22 -16.54
C ILE A 78 -12.75 -14.27 -16.92
N CYS A 79 -13.66 -13.97 -17.87
CA CYS A 79 -14.68 -14.92 -18.31
C CYS A 79 -14.11 -16.12 -19.07
N GLN A 80 -13.05 -15.92 -19.86
CA GLN A 80 -12.41 -16.99 -20.61
C GLN A 80 -11.58 -17.93 -19.73
N ASN A 81 -11.14 -17.45 -18.56
CA ASN A 81 -10.23 -18.16 -17.66
C ASN A 81 -10.78 -18.21 -16.22
N ALA A 82 -12.10 -18.36 -16.06
CA ALA A 82 -12.75 -18.25 -14.75
C ALA A 82 -12.16 -19.21 -13.71
N ASP A 83 -11.86 -20.47 -14.11
CA ASP A 83 -11.27 -21.47 -13.21
C ASP A 83 -9.86 -21.06 -12.73
N ALA A 84 -9.06 -20.47 -13.61
CA ALA A 84 -7.72 -19.98 -13.26
C ALA A 84 -7.80 -18.85 -12.22
N TYR A 85 -8.76 -17.91 -12.40
CA TYR A 85 -8.99 -16.86 -11.40
C TYR A 85 -9.53 -17.38 -10.07
N THR A 86 -10.43 -18.37 -10.12
CA THR A 86 -10.95 -19.05 -8.92
C THR A 86 -9.81 -19.72 -8.15
N LYS A 87 -8.99 -20.52 -8.83
CA LYS A 87 -7.81 -21.17 -8.23
C LYS A 87 -6.83 -20.13 -7.67
N ASN A 88 -6.52 -19.10 -8.44
CA ASN A 88 -5.61 -18.03 -8.02
C ASN A 88 -6.11 -17.31 -6.75
N CYS A 89 -7.42 -17.07 -6.60
CA CYS A 89 -7.99 -16.51 -5.38
C CYS A 89 -7.75 -17.41 -4.17
N ILE A 90 -7.87 -18.73 -4.33
CA ILE A 90 -7.62 -19.71 -3.25
C ILE A 90 -6.13 -19.72 -2.90
N ASP A 91 -5.25 -19.87 -3.90
CA ASP A 91 -3.80 -19.94 -3.73
C ASP A 91 -3.23 -18.67 -3.07
N ARG A 92 -3.88 -17.52 -3.26
CA ARG A 92 -3.46 -16.22 -2.71
C ARG A 92 -4.16 -15.82 -1.41
N ASN A 93 -4.83 -16.73 -0.75
CA ASN A 93 -5.57 -16.49 0.48
C ASN A 93 -6.70 -15.42 0.35
N TYR A 94 -7.41 -15.43 -0.81
CA TYR A 94 -8.62 -14.64 -1.06
C TYR A 94 -9.86 -15.54 -1.25
N PRO A 95 -10.18 -16.48 -0.34
CA PRO A 95 -11.24 -17.46 -0.55
C PRO A 95 -12.62 -16.82 -0.75
N SER A 96 -12.87 -15.65 -0.13
CA SER A 96 -14.11 -14.90 -0.30
C SER A 96 -14.32 -14.34 -1.72
N HIS A 97 -13.28 -14.30 -2.55
CA HIS A 97 -13.35 -13.83 -3.94
C HIS A 97 -13.38 -14.97 -4.96
N ALA A 98 -13.23 -16.21 -4.51
CA ALA A 98 -13.15 -17.39 -5.40
C ALA A 98 -14.39 -17.60 -6.27
N GLU A 99 -15.57 -17.17 -5.80
CA GLU A 99 -16.82 -17.27 -6.56
C GLU A 99 -17.05 -16.10 -7.56
N TYR A 100 -16.23 -15.03 -7.48
CA TYR A 100 -16.46 -13.83 -8.30
C TYR A 100 -16.34 -14.09 -9.81
N PRO A 101 -15.38 -14.88 -10.33
CA PRO A 101 -15.28 -15.12 -11.76
C PRO A 101 -16.56 -15.76 -12.33
N LEU A 102 -17.10 -16.77 -11.67
CA LEU A 102 -18.36 -17.41 -12.06
C LEU A 102 -19.54 -16.44 -11.96
N ARG A 103 -19.61 -15.65 -10.90
CA ARG A 103 -20.65 -14.63 -10.72
C ARG A 103 -20.60 -13.56 -11.81
N ILE A 104 -19.42 -13.16 -12.24
CA ILE A 104 -19.22 -12.23 -13.38
C ILE A 104 -19.80 -12.83 -14.67
N GLN A 105 -19.54 -14.10 -14.96
CA GLN A 105 -20.11 -14.78 -16.13
C GLN A 105 -21.65 -14.78 -16.09
N GLN A 106 -22.24 -15.12 -14.93
CA GLN A 106 -23.70 -15.14 -14.74
C GLN A 106 -24.34 -13.75 -14.96
N LEU A 107 -23.74 -12.71 -14.39
CA LEU A 107 -24.23 -11.33 -14.53
C LEU A 107 -24.12 -10.82 -15.97
N LEU A 108 -23.09 -11.20 -16.70
CA LEU A 108 -22.94 -10.86 -18.12
C LEU A 108 -23.99 -11.57 -18.97
N GLU A 109 -24.29 -12.81 -18.67
CA GLU A 109 -25.35 -13.56 -19.36
C GLU A 109 -26.72 -12.94 -19.08
N GLU A 110 -27.00 -12.59 -17.82
CA GLU A 110 -28.21 -11.84 -17.43
C GLU A 110 -28.29 -10.51 -18.20
N SER A 111 -27.20 -9.74 -18.23
CA SER A 111 -27.14 -8.47 -18.96
C SER A 111 -27.41 -8.62 -20.45
N ARG A 112 -26.93 -9.72 -21.08
CA ARG A 112 -27.24 -10.03 -22.50
C ARG A 112 -28.72 -10.35 -22.72
N ARG A 113 -29.35 -11.13 -21.82
CA ARG A 113 -30.78 -11.43 -21.88
C ARG A 113 -31.62 -10.15 -21.75
N LEU A 114 -31.29 -9.30 -20.78
CA LEU A 114 -31.93 -8.00 -20.60
C LEU A 114 -31.78 -7.09 -21.84
N ASP A 115 -30.66 -7.15 -22.55
CA ASP A 115 -30.49 -6.43 -23.82
C ASP A 115 -31.42 -6.95 -24.92
N GLN A 116 -31.63 -8.26 -24.98
CA GLN A 116 -32.59 -8.86 -25.94
C GLN A 116 -34.01 -8.45 -25.60
N ASP A 117 -34.38 -8.49 -24.32
CA ASP A 117 -35.72 -8.12 -23.82
C ASP A 117 -36.05 -6.63 -24.10
N LEU A 118 -35.04 -5.76 -24.16
CA LEU A 118 -35.19 -4.34 -24.49
C LEU A 118 -35.41 -4.06 -25.99
N LYS A 119 -35.09 -4.96 -26.90
CA LYS A 119 -35.17 -4.72 -28.36
C LYS A 119 -36.60 -4.47 -28.81
N THR A 120 -37.54 -5.37 -28.45
CA THR A 120 -38.94 -5.29 -28.82
C THR A 120 -39.65 -4.06 -28.27
N PRO A 121 -39.58 -3.78 -26.94
CA PRO A 121 -40.18 -2.57 -26.38
C PRO A 121 -39.63 -1.27 -26.98
N ARG A 122 -38.31 -1.17 -27.19
CA ARG A 122 -37.69 0.03 -27.81
C ARG A 122 -38.15 0.26 -29.24
N SER A 123 -38.26 -0.84 -30.03
CA SER A 123 -38.79 -0.74 -31.39
C SER A 123 -40.25 -0.29 -31.40
N ARG A 124 -41.08 -0.86 -30.50
CA ARG A 124 -42.49 -0.51 -30.37
C ARG A 124 -42.67 0.96 -29.90
N ILE A 125 -41.90 1.41 -28.90
CA ILE A 125 -41.91 2.82 -28.46
C ILE A 125 -41.66 3.75 -29.65
N LYS A 126 -40.63 3.46 -30.47
CA LYS A 126 -40.32 4.27 -31.66
C LYS A 126 -41.47 4.32 -32.66
N GLN A 127 -42.14 3.18 -32.91
CA GLN A 127 -43.31 3.10 -33.79
C GLN A 127 -44.50 3.92 -33.25
N VAL A 128 -44.79 3.75 -31.95
CA VAL A 128 -45.90 4.47 -31.29
C VAL A 128 -45.63 5.98 -31.28
N GLU A 129 -44.40 6.42 -30.98
CA GLU A 129 -44.04 7.84 -31.02
C GLU A 129 -44.14 8.45 -32.44
N GLN A 130 -43.79 7.69 -33.47
CA GLN A 130 -43.97 8.10 -34.85
C GLN A 130 -45.44 8.25 -35.23
N THR A 131 -46.27 7.29 -34.76
CA THR A 131 -47.73 7.35 -35.02
C THR A 131 -48.36 8.52 -34.26
N ILE A 132 -48.01 8.76 -32.99
CA ILE A 132 -48.44 9.91 -32.22
C ILE A 132 -48.10 11.24 -32.95
N ALA A 133 -46.85 11.34 -33.42
CA ALA A 133 -46.41 12.54 -34.16
C ALA A 133 -47.19 12.78 -35.47
N LYS A 134 -47.54 11.70 -36.19
CA LYS A 134 -48.35 11.76 -37.42
C LYS A 134 -49.80 12.15 -37.11
N LEU A 135 -50.45 11.50 -36.14
CA LEU A 135 -51.83 11.80 -35.76
C LEU A 135 -51.95 13.21 -35.17
N ALA A 136 -51.04 13.66 -34.34
CA ALA A 136 -51.02 15.02 -33.80
C ALA A 136 -50.94 16.12 -34.88
N ARG A 137 -50.22 15.86 -35.98
CA ARG A 137 -50.17 16.77 -37.14
C ARG A 137 -51.47 16.76 -37.92
N GLN A 138 -52.13 15.62 -38.08
CA GLN A 138 -53.39 15.49 -38.77
C GLN A 138 -54.54 16.12 -37.94
N ASN A 139 -54.54 15.93 -36.65
CA ASN A 139 -55.54 16.50 -35.73
C ASN A 139 -55.49 18.02 -35.68
N ALA A 140 -54.30 18.62 -35.75
CA ALA A 140 -54.12 20.07 -35.87
C ALA A 140 -54.72 20.66 -37.13
N GLN A 141 -55.01 19.83 -38.14
CA GLN A 141 -55.58 20.26 -39.42
C GLN A 141 -57.08 20.01 -39.56
N GLN A 142 -57.68 19.01 -38.85
CA GLN A 142 -59.04 18.52 -39.10
C GLN A 142 -59.99 18.53 -37.89
N GLY A 143 -59.52 18.72 -36.63
CA GLY A 143 -60.36 18.89 -35.45
C GLY A 143 -61.28 17.69 -35.10
N ASP A 144 -60.81 16.44 -35.32
CA ASP A 144 -61.62 15.23 -35.15
C ASP A 144 -61.47 14.64 -33.72
N THR A 145 -62.61 14.53 -32.97
CA THR A 145 -62.67 14.05 -31.60
C THR A 145 -62.28 12.56 -31.44
N ASN A 146 -62.48 11.71 -32.47
CA ASN A 146 -62.07 10.31 -32.45
C ASN A 146 -60.54 10.13 -32.44
N SER A 147 -59.82 11.10 -33.02
CA SER A 147 -58.34 11.09 -33.02
C SER A 147 -57.73 11.45 -31.66
N ASP A 148 -58.47 12.17 -30.80
CA ASP A 148 -57.99 12.51 -29.44
C ASP A 148 -58.01 11.28 -28.48
N GLU A 149 -59.01 10.42 -28.58
CA GLU A 149 -59.02 9.17 -27.81
C GLU A 149 -57.90 8.21 -28.23
N GLU A 150 -57.65 8.07 -29.54
CA GLU A 150 -56.55 7.26 -30.05
C GLU A 150 -55.20 7.81 -29.63
N LEU A 151 -55.00 9.11 -29.65
CA LEU A 151 -53.79 9.77 -29.16
C LEU A 151 -53.58 9.51 -27.66
N ALA A 152 -54.63 9.59 -26.84
CA ALA A 152 -54.58 9.30 -25.42
C ALA A 152 -54.15 7.84 -25.15
N ARG A 153 -54.74 6.88 -25.91
CA ARG A 153 -54.42 5.46 -25.84
C ARG A 153 -52.96 5.17 -26.21
N LEU A 154 -52.48 5.75 -27.31
CA LEU A 154 -51.12 5.57 -27.77
C LEU A 154 -50.09 6.19 -26.79
N ARG A 155 -50.44 7.35 -26.20
CA ARG A 155 -49.60 7.96 -25.14
C ARG A 155 -49.53 7.07 -23.90
N ALA A 156 -50.62 6.48 -23.47
CA ALA A 156 -50.64 5.54 -22.34
C ALA A 156 -49.83 4.29 -22.65
N GLU A 157 -49.95 3.72 -23.87
CA GLU A 157 -49.12 2.59 -24.32
C GLU A 157 -47.62 2.94 -24.29
N ALA A 158 -47.24 4.10 -24.84
CA ALA A 158 -45.86 4.57 -24.85
C ALA A 158 -45.31 4.73 -23.44
N GLN A 159 -46.11 5.27 -22.50
CA GLN A 159 -45.70 5.44 -21.11
C GLN A 159 -45.48 4.10 -20.42
N GLN A 160 -46.42 3.14 -20.55
CA GLN A 160 -46.24 1.79 -19.98
C GLN A 160 -45.00 1.06 -20.51
N LEU A 161 -44.75 1.19 -21.83
CA LEU A 161 -43.54 0.59 -22.45
C LEU A 161 -42.26 1.28 -21.96
N LYS A 162 -42.29 2.60 -21.75
CA LYS A 162 -41.14 3.35 -21.18
C LYS A 162 -40.86 2.93 -19.75
N ASP A 163 -41.88 2.80 -18.91
CA ASP A 163 -41.74 2.36 -17.51
C ASP A 163 -41.15 0.95 -17.41
N LYS A 164 -41.67 0.00 -18.21
CA LYS A 164 -41.13 -1.35 -18.32
C LYS A 164 -39.66 -1.32 -18.81
N SER A 165 -39.37 -0.56 -19.87
CA SER A 165 -38.02 -0.44 -20.42
C SER A 165 -37.05 0.21 -19.41
N HIS A 166 -37.52 1.16 -18.60
CA HIS A 166 -36.73 1.78 -17.55
C HIS A 166 -36.32 0.77 -16.47
N ALA A 167 -37.26 -0.04 -15.98
CA ALA A 167 -36.97 -1.09 -14.98
C ALA A 167 -35.92 -2.09 -15.49
N VAL A 168 -36.06 -2.56 -16.74
CA VAL A 168 -35.07 -3.47 -17.36
C VAL A 168 -33.71 -2.79 -17.55
N THR A 169 -33.70 -1.52 -17.97
CA THR A 169 -32.47 -0.75 -18.14
C THR A 169 -31.75 -0.55 -16.83
N THR A 170 -32.48 -0.23 -15.75
CA THR A 170 -31.93 -0.09 -14.39
C THR A 170 -31.31 -1.40 -13.92
N ARG A 171 -32.02 -2.54 -14.11
CA ARG A 171 -31.46 -3.86 -13.75
C ARG A 171 -30.19 -4.17 -14.52
N LYS A 172 -30.15 -3.88 -15.84
CA LYS A 172 -28.94 -4.04 -16.66
C LYS A 172 -27.78 -3.20 -16.15
N SER A 173 -28.02 -1.93 -15.81
CA SER A 173 -26.99 -1.06 -15.20
C SER A 173 -26.45 -1.69 -13.92
N THR A 174 -27.33 -2.14 -13.02
CA THR A 174 -26.93 -2.83 -11.78
C THR A 174 -26.05 -4.04 -12.05
N CYS A 175 -26.39 -4.88 -13.05
CA CYS A 175 -25.54 -6.02 -13.45
C CYS A 175 -24.17 -5.57 -13.93
N THR A 176 -24.13 -4.52 -14.76
CA THR A 176 -22.86 -3.98 -15.29
C THR A 176 -21.97 -3.42 -14.17
N ASP A 177 -22.54 -2.64 -13.27
CA ASP A 177 -21.83 -2.05 -12.14
C ASP A 177 -21.27 -3.13 -11.20
N GLU A 178 -22.06 -4.18 -10.96
CA GLU A 178 -21.66 -5.32 -10.14
C GLU A 178 -20.53 -6.12 -10.81
N VAL A 179 -20.60 -6.37 -12.13
CA VAL A 179 -19.51 -6.99 -12.90
C VAL A 179 -18.21 -6.20 -12.73
N HIS A 180 -18.26 -4.89 -12.90
CA HIS A 180 -17.08 -4.03 -12.72
C HIS A 180 -16.53 -4.09 -11.31
N ARG A 181 -17.40 -4.02 -10.30
CA ARG A 181 -17.04 -4.10 -8.89
C ARG A 181 -16.34 -5.42 -8.56
N LEU A 182 -16.92 -6.56 -8.96
CA LEU A 182 -16.35 -7.88 -8.74
C LEU A 182 -15.00 -8.04 -9.45
N ALA A 183 -14.92 -7.63 -10.72
CA ALA A 183 -13.69 -7.73 -11.50
C ALA A 183 -12.55 -6.88 -10.93
N LEU A 184 -12.83 -5.69 -10.38
CA LEU A 184 -11.85 -4.83 -9.75
C LEU A 184 -11.38 -5.35 -8.37
N SER A 185 -12.19 -6.18 -7.71
CA SER A 185 -11.84 -6.80 -6.42
C SER A 185 -10.92 -8.01 -6.56
N LEU A 186 -10.82 -8.61 -7.76
CA LEU A 186 -9.95 -9.76 -7.98
C LEU A 186 -8.48 -9.36 -7.87
N PRO A 187 -7.65 -10.18 -7.17
CA PRO A 187 -6.20 -10.01 -7.19
C PRO A 187 -5.64 -10.31 -8.57
N ASN A 188 -4.45 -9.80 -8.86
CA ASN A 188 -3.72 -10.13 -10.08
C ASN A 188 -3.44 -11.63 -10.16
N LEU A 189 -3.29 -12.16 -11.37
CA LEU A 189 -2.87 -13.55 -11.54
C LEU A 189 -1.40 -13.71 -11.14
N SER A 190 -1.12 -14.78 -10.40
CA SER A 190 0.24 -15.15 -10.05
C SER A 190 1.02 -15.63 -11.27
N SER A 191 2.28 -15.27 -11.34
CA SER A 191 3.21 -15.76 -12.37
C SER A 191 3.51 -17.24 -12.17
N PRO A 192 3.82 -18.00 -13.24
CA PRO A 192 4.27 -19.38 -13.12
C PRO A 192 5.52 -19.58 -12.27
N GLU A 193 6.38 -18.55 -12.14
CA GLU A 193 7.60 -18.57 -11.32
C GLU A 193 7.31 -18.44 -9.82
N THR A 194 6.12 -17.95 -9.46
CA THR A 194 5.74 -17.74 -8.06
C THR A 194 5.45 -19.07 -7.38
N PRO A 195 6.12 -19.43 -6.27
CA PRO A 195 5.82 -20.64 -5.50
C PRO A 195 4.38 -20.64 -5.00
N VAL A 196 3.69 -21.77 -5.14
CA VAL A 196 2.32 -21.92 -4.63
C VAL A 196 2.36 -22.40 -3.18
N GLY A 197 1.64 -21.69 -2.30
CA GLY A 197 1.56 -22.05 -0.88
C GLY A 197 2.15 -20.97 0.03
N HIS A 198 2.76 -21.38 1.14
CA HIS A 198 3.26 -20.48 2.20
C HIS A 198 4.78 -20.35 2.23
N ASP A 199 5.51 -21.28 1.62
CA ASP A 199 6.95 -21.35 1.76
C ASP A 199 7.64 -20.55 0.65
N PRO A 200 8.48 -19.55 0.99
CA PRO A 200 9.28 -18.82 0.02
C PRO A 200 10.41 -19.72 -0.51
N LYS A 201 10.84 -19.47 -1.74
CA LYS A 201 11.97 -20.16 -2.35
C LYS A 201 13.23 -19.33 -2.17
N LEU A 202 14.26 -19.89 -1.52
CA LEU A 202 15.59 -19.28 -1.44
C LEU A 202 16.22 -19.23 -2.83
N ILE A 203 16.64 -18.03 -3.25
CA ILE A 203 17.34 -17.76 -4.52
C ILE A 203 18.85 -17.69 -4.32
N GLY A 204 19.29 -17.06 -3.23
CA GLY A 204 20.72 -16.90 -2.95
C GLY A 204 20.98 -16.00 -1.75
N TYR A 205 22.27 -15.65 -1.58
CA TYR A 205 22.74 -14.80 -0.50
C TYR A 205 23.57 -13.62 -1.03
N ILE A 206 23.64 -12.54 -0.26
CA ILE A 206 24.52 -11.39 -0.44
C ILE A 206 25.32 -11.23 0.86
N ASN A 207 26.66 -11.13 0.76
CA ASN A 207 27.56 -10.95 1.91
C ASN A 207 27.35 -11.99 3.03
N PHE A 208 26.83 -13.16 2.72
CA PHE A 208 26.58 -14.22 3.70
C PHE A 208 26.92 -15.60 3.11
N ASP A 209 27.70 -16.35 3.86
CA ASP A 209 28.00 -17.76 3.57
C ASP A 209 27.44 -18.61 4.72
N PRO A 210 26.44 -19.49 4.46
CA PRO A 210 25.91 -20.39 5.49
C PRO A 210 26.95 -21.34 6.09
N GLN A 211 28.03 -21.63 5.37
CA GLN A 211 29.12 -22.51 5.84
C GLN A 211 30.13 -21.76 6.72
N SER A 212 30.18 -20.42 6.60
CA SER A 212 31.08 -19.55 7.35
C SER A 212 30.35 -18.29 7.82
N PRO A 213 29.33 -18.43 8.69
CA PRO A 213 28.54 -17.29 9.15
C PRO A 213 29.38 -16.34 10.01
N PRO A 214 29.01 -15.06 10.11
CA PRO A 214 29.67 -14.10 10.99
C PRO A 214 29.77 -14.58 12.45
N GLU A 215 30.84 -14.21 13.17
CA GLU A 215 31.10 -14.69 14.54
C GLU A 215 29.93 -14.46 15.51
N TYR A 216 29.24 -13.32 15.40
CA TYR A 216 28.10 -13.00 16.28
C TYR A 216 26.93 -13.99 16.14
N VAL A 217 26.86 -14.78 15.07
CA VAL A 217 25.84 -15.83 14.91
C VAL A 217 26.05 -16.93 15.94
N SER A 218 27.30 -17.27 16.25
CA SER A 218 27.62 -18.31 17.24
C SER A 218 27.40 -17.86 18.70
N ARG A 219 27.27 -16.53 18.92
CA ARG A 219 27.12 -15.91 20.24
C ARG A 219 25.95 -14.91 20.24
N PRO A 220 24.70 -15.39 20.22
CA PRO A 220 23.54 -14.52 20.25
C PRO A 220 23.55 -13.57 21.44
N ASP A 221 23.44 -12.28 21.20
CA ASP A 221 23.39 -11.24 22.21
C ASP A 221 22.20 -10.30 21.96
N PRO A 222 21.10 -10.41 22.72
CA PRO A 222 19.95 -9.53 22.62
C PRO A 222 20.27 -8.07 22.93
N ALA A 223 21.35 -7.78 23.66
CA ALA A 223 21.79 -6.40 23.92
C ALA A 223 22.32 -5.71 22.67
N ARG A 224 22.67 -6.45 21.64
CA ARG A 224 23.06 -5.98 20.31
C ARG A 224 21.90 -5.42 19.48
N SER A 225 20.79 -5.11 20.09
CA SER A 225 19.64 -4.55 19.37
C SER A 225 19.86 -3.09 18.98
N HIS A 226 19.38 -2.72 17.78
CA HIS A 226 19.40 -1.32 17.33
C HIS A 226 18.70 -0.36 18.31
N VAL A 227 17.75 -0.86 19.12
CA VAL A 227 17.12 -0.06 20.18
C VAL A 227 18.12 0.25 21.29
N ALA A 228 18.83 -0.75 21.80
CA ALA A 228 19.81 -0.56 22.86
C ALA A 228 20.99 0.31 22.38
N ILE A 229 21.58 -0.06 21.23
CA ILE A 229 22.71 0.66 20.62
C ILE A 229 22.31 2.10 20.28
N GLY A 230 21.18 2.29 19.57
CA GLY A 230 20.73 3.61 19.13
C GLY A 230 20.35 4.53 20.29
N THR A 231 19.82 3.99 21.38
CA THR A 231 19.51 4.78 22.57
C THR A 231 20.77 5.14 23.35
N SER A 232 21.71 4.19 23.54
CA SER A 232 22.96 4.45 24.28
C SER A 232 23.86 5.47 23.57
N LEU A 233 23.90 5.44 22.23
CA LEU A 233 24.67 6.39 21.43
C LEU A 233 23.92 7.71 21.14
N GLY A 234 22.72 7.92 21.67
CA GLY A 234 21.93 9.13 21.44
C GLY A 234 21.45 9.31 19.99
N LEU A 235 21.23 8.22 19.24
CA LEU A 235 20.84 8.24 17.82
C LEU A 235 19.33 8.12 17.61
N ILE A 236 18.61 7.57 18.61
CA ILE A 236 17.18 7.29 18.54
C ILE A 236 16.52 7.71 19.85
N ASP A 237 15.47 8.52 19.77
CA ASP A 237 14.66 8.91 20.92
C ASP A 237 13.22 8.43 20.77
N PHE A 238 12.89 7.35 21.48
CA PHE A 238 11.54 6.81 21.58
C PHE A 238 10.71 7.51 22.68
N THR A 239 11.35 8.12 23.67
CA THR A 239 10.67 8.76 24.80
C THR A 239 9.94 10.01 24.35
N SER A 240 10.62 10.90 23.63
CA SER A 240 10.01 12.10 23.07
C SER A 240 8.95 11.78 22.03
N SER A 241 9.14 10.73 21.22
CA SER A 241 8.14 10.32 20.24
C SER A 241 6.87 9.77 20.90
N ALA A 242 7.01 9.01 21.99
CA ALA A 242 5.87 8.49 22.75
C ALA A 242 4.99 9.63 23.30
N THR A 243 5.60 10.76 23.70
CA THR A 243 4.88 11.96 24.15
C THR A 243 4.25 12.74 23.00
N THR A 244 4.94 12.81 21.85
CA THR A 244 4.53 13.65 20.71
C THR A 244 3.43 13.00 19.89
N THR A 245 3.60 11.72 19.55
CA THR A 245 2.74 11.00 18.57
C THR A 245 2.25 9.65 19.06
N GLY A 246 2.84 9.11 20.13
CA GLY A 246 2.48 7.81 20.69
C GLY A 246 3.44 6.69 20.26
N TRP A 247 3.03 5.47 20.51
CA TRP A 247 3.81 4.26 20.18
C TRP A 247 3.91 4.04 18.67
N GLY A 248 5.04 3.44 18.24
CA GLY A 248 5.29 3.14 16.82
C GLY A 248 5.88 4.31 16.03
N TRP A 249 6.32 5.36 16.73
CA TRP A 249 7.01 6.51 16.18
C TRP A 249 8.40 6.64 16.80
N TYR A 250 9.27 7.44 16.21
CA TYR A 250 10.65 7.66 16.66
C TYR A 250 11.17 9.02 16.20
N PHE A 251 12.12 9.58 16.96
CA PHE A 251 13.00 10.60 16.45
C PHE A 251 14.36 9.97 16.15
N LEU A 252 14.96 10.34 15.04
CA LEU A 252 16.40 10.16 14.82
C LEU A 252 17.09 11.44 15.21
N THR A 253 18.17 11.30 15.98
CA THR A 253 18.94 12.41 16.56
C THR A 253 20.39 12.29 16.12
N ASN A 254 21.12 13.40 16.12
CA ASN A 254 22.56 13.45 15.88
C ASN A 254 22.98 12.65 14.62
N GLU A 255 23.96 11.76 14.74
CA GLU A 255 24.48 10.91 13.66
C GLU A 255 23.43 9.93 13.13
N GLY A 256 22.43 9.58 13.92
CA GLY A 256 21.27 8.80 13.45
C GLY A 256 20.48 9.52 12.35
N ALA A 257 20.27 10.84 12.52
CA ALA A 257 19.61 11.65 11.50
C ALA A 257 20.50 11.86 10.27
N LEU A 258 21.82 12.02 10.46
CA LEU A 258 22.78 12.08 9.34
C LEU A 258 22.83 10.78 8.56
N LEU A 259 22.80 9.64 9.24
CA LEU A 259 22.79 8.32 8.62
C LEU A 259 21.50 8.08 7.79
N GLU A 260 20.33 8.55 8.24
CA GLU A 260 19.11 8.55 7.43
C GLU A 260 19.31 9.28 6.11
N GLN A 261 19.86 10.52 6.17
CA GLN A 261 20.11 11.32 4.96
C GLN A 261 21.15 10.68 4.04
N ALA A 262 22.21 10.12 4.61
CA ALA A 262 23.24 9.40 3.86
C ALA A 262 22.67 8.21 3.10
N LEU A 263 21.82 7.40 3.73
CA LEU A 263 21.15 6.25 3.11
C LEU A 263 20.24 6.68 1.96
N ILE A 264 19.46 7.76 2.15
CA ILE A 264 18.58 8.31 1.10
C ILE A 264 19.40 8.77 -0.10
N GLN A 265 20.43 9.58 0.11
CA GLN A 265 21.22 10.15 -0.98
C GLN A 265 22.03 9.07 -1.70
N TYR A 266 22.59 8.12 -0.95
CA TYR A 266 23.32 7.00 -1.52
C TYR A 266 22.43 6.15 -2.44
N SER A 267 21.25 5.71 -1.96
CA SER A 267 20.34 4.88 -2.76
C SER A 267 19.79 5.61 -4.00
N LEU A 268 19.48 6.91 -3.89
CA LEU A 268 19.13 7.74 -5.05
C LEU A 268 20.27 7.83 -6.06
N ASN A 269 21.52 7.93 -5.59
CA ASN A 269 22.70 7.99 -6.46
C ASN A 269 22.90 6.67 -7.21
N VAL A 270 22.78 5.52 -6.53
CA VAL A 270 22.86 4.20 -7.17
C VAL A 270 21.79 4.08 -8.25
N ALA A 271 20.53 4.34 -7.93
CA ALA A 271 19.42 4.27 -8.89
C ALA A 271 19.66 5.19 -10.11
N ARG A 272 20.17 6.40 -9.89
CA ARG A 272 20.51 7.33 -11.00
C ARG A 272 21.59 6.77 -11.92
N ARG A 273 22.62 6.08 -11.40
CA ARG A 273 23.64 5.42 -12.23
C ARG A 273 23.05 4.34 -13.14
N HIS A 274 21.98 3.66 -12.68
CA HIS A 274 21.20 2.71 -13.47
C HIS A 274 20.17 3.38 -14.41
N GLY A 275 20.21 4.71 -14.54
CA GLY A 275 19.35 5.47 -15.46
C GLY A 275 17.93 5.73 -14.94
N TRP A 276 17.66 5.56 -13.63
CA TRP A 276 16.39 5.91 -13.02
C TRP A 276 16.33 7.43 -12.76
N LYS A 277 15.19 8.05 -13.13
CA LYS A 277 15.01 9.49 -13.01
C LYS A 277 14.44 9.84 -11.63
N PRO A 278 15.07 10.75 -10.87
CA PRO A 278 14.59 11.13 -9.55
C PRO A 278 13.30 11.95 -9.63
N VAL A 279 12.38 11.69 -8.72
CA VAL A 279 11.11 12.39 -8.53
C VAL A 279 10.88 12.63 -7.05
N SER A 280 10.40 13.82 -6.67
CA SER A 280 9.90 14.10 -5.32
C SER A 280 8.37 13.95 -5.31
N PRO A 281 7.84 12.82 -4.84
CA PRO A 281 6.41 12.55 -4.88
C PRO A 281 5.65 13.19 -3.72
N PRO A 282 4.36 13.56 -3.90
CA PRO A 282 3.52 14.03 -2.80
C PRO A 282 3.17 12.89 -1.83
N SER A 283 3.07 13.21 -0.53
CA SER A 283 2.69 12.25 0.52
C SER A 283 1.16 12.09 0.66
N ILE A 284 0.37 13.03 0.14
CA ILE A 284 -1.09 12.99 0.18
C ILE A 284 -1.62 12.66 -1.21
N VAL A 285 -2.43 11.62 -1.30
CA VAL A 285 -3.01 11.12 -2.55
C VAL A 285 -4.53 10.99 -2.43
N TYR A 286 -5.24 10.93 -3.55
CA TYR A 286 -6.63 10.48 -3.51
C TYR A 286 -6.69 8.99 -3.16
N SER A 287 -7.62 8.61 -2.27
CA SER A 287 -7.75 7.23 -1.79
C SER A 287 -7.98 6.22 -2.93
N TYR A 288 -8.69 6.62 -4.00
CA TYR A 288 -8.89 5.75 -5.17
C TYR A 288 -7.59 5.40 -5.92
N ILE A 289 -6.53 6.23 -5.81
CA ILE A 289 -5.22 5.93 -6.39
C ILE A 289 -4.55 4.79 -5.60
N ALA A 290 -4.61 4.86 -4.27
CA ALA A 290 -4.11 3.80 -3.42
C ALA A 290 -4.81 2.46 -3.71
N GLU A 291 -6.15 2.48 -3.82
CA GLU A 291 -6.93 1.29 -4.21
C GLU A 291 -6.55 0.76 -5.60
N ALA A 292 -6.30 1.66 -6.57
CA ALA A 292 -5.87 1.27 -7.92
C ALA A 292 -4.49 0.58 -7.93
N CYS A 293 -3.63 0.91 -6.96
CA CYS A 293 -2.34 0.24 -6.75
C CYS A 293 -2.43 -1.03 -5.91
N GLY A 294 -3.62 -1.42 -5.43
CA GLY A 294 -3.84 -2.62 -4.63
C GLY A 294 -3.86 -2.40 -3.12
N PHE A 295 -3.67 -1.15 -2.66
CA PHE A 295 -3.72 -0.80 -1.24
C PHE A 295 -5.16 -0.52 -0.82
N GLN A 296 -5.76 -1.50 -0.14
CA GLN A 296 -7.10 -1.33 0.41
C GLN A 296 -7.06 -0.53 1.72
N PRO A 297 -8.07 0.33 2.01
CA PRO A 297 -8.13 1.07 3.27
C PRO A 297 -8.15 0.15 4.49
N ARG A 298 -8.76 -1.02 4.35
CA ARG A 298 -8.85 -2.06 5.37
C ARG A 298 -8.54 -3.42 4.77
N ASP A 299 -7.89 -4.26 5.56
CA ASP A 299 -7.57 -5.64 5.19
C ASP A 299 -8.79 -6.58 5.27
N GLN A 300 -8.54 -7.88 5.12
CA GLN A 300 -9.57 -8.92 5.19
C GLN A 300 -10.21 -9.04 6.59
N HIS A 301 -9.50 -8.61 7.64
CA HIS A 301 -9.98 -8.60 9.02
C HIS A 301 -10.63 -7.27 9.41
N ASN A 302 -10.83 -6.36 8.44
CA ASN A 302 -11.36 -5.01 8.63
C ASN A 302 -10.43 -4.09 9.46
N GLU A 303 -9.15 -4.43 9.55
CA GLU A 303 -8.14 -3.61 10.19
C GLU A 303 -7.63 -2.51 9.25
N GLN A 304 -7.42 -1.31 9.79
CA GLN A 304 -6.99 -0.17 9.00
C GLN A 304 -5.54 -0.37 8.52
N GLN A 305 -5.33 -0.24 7.21
CA GLN A 305 -4.01 -0.36 6.59
C GLN A 305 -3.44 1.01 6.17
N ILE A 306 -4.30 1.91 5.72
CA ILE A 306 -3.94 3.23 5.21
C ILE A 306 -4.58 4.32 6.08
N TRP A 307 -3.78 5.32 6.45
CA TRP A 307 -4.29 6.52 7.09
C TRP A 307 -5.12 7.35 6.09
N THR A 308 -6.38 7.61 6.44
CA THR A 308 -7.27 8.48 5.67
C THR A 308 -7.43 9.81 6.37
N ILE A 309 -7.44 10.89 5.59
CA ILE A 309 -7.67 12.24 6.12
C ILE A 309 -9.16 12.41 6.39
N GLU A 310 -9.49 12.81 7.60
CA GLU A 310 -10.87 13.07 8.00
C GLU A 310 -11.46 14.23 7.17
N GLN A 311 -12.72 14.06 6.75
CA GLN A 311 -13.45 15.06 5.99
C GLN A 311 -14.56 15.64 6.85
N SER A 312 -14.71 16.97 6.82
CA SER A 312 -15.87 17.64 7.42
C SER A 312 -17.17 17.15 6.79
N GLU A 313 -18.30 17.30 7.48
CA GLU A 313 -19.63 16.95 6.95
C GLU A 313 -19.91 17.60 5.58
N LYS A 314 -19.45 18.85 5.38
CA LYS A 314 -19.57 19.58 4.11
C LYS A 314 -18.74 18.97 2.98
N ASP A 315 -17.69 18.24 3.31
CA ASP A 315 -16.73 17.69 2.36
C ASP A 315 -16.92 16.19 2.11
N LYS A 316 -17.84 15.53 2.79
CA LYS A 316 -18.14 14.09 2.61
C LYS A 316 -18.51 13.70 1.18
N SER A 317 -19.01 14.65 0.38
CA SER A 317 -19.30 14.46 -1.04
C SER A 317 -18.10 14.63 -1.96
N LYS A 318 -16.96 15.09 -1.42
CA LYS A 318 -15.72 15.28 -2.18
C LYS A 318 -14.86 14.01 -2.15
N PRO A 319 -13.94 13.84 -3.13
CA PRO A 319 -13.00 12.72 -3.12
C PRO A 319 -12.15 12.69 -1.86
N GLN A 320 -12.12 11.53 -1.20
CA GLN A 320 -11.31 11.29 -0.01
C GLN A 320 -9.83 11.27 -0.35
N ARG A 321 -9.00 11.71 0.60
CA ARG A 321 -7.54 11.66 0.53
C ARG A 321 -6.98 10.75 1.62
N SER A 322 -5.81 10.16 1.32
CA SER A 322 -5.07 9.29 2.22
C SER A 322 -3.60 9.70 2.26
N LEU A 323 -2.91 9.35 3.34
CA LEU A 323 -1.46 9.40 3.40
C LEU A 323 -0.90 8.20 2.61
N ALA A 324 0.10 8.44 1.78
CA ALA A 324 0.71 7.38 0.97
C ALA A 324 1.53 6.42 1.85
N GLY A 325 1.25 5.13 1.77
CA GLY A 325 2.02 4.08 2.45
C GLY A 325 3.34 3.73 1.75
N THR A 326 3.53 4.24 0.53
CA THR A 326 4.71 4.05 -0.33
C THR A 326 4.67 5.06 -1.46
N ALA A 327 5.85 5.44 -2.00
CA ALA A 327 5.93 6.30 -3.19
C ALA A 327 5.41 5.61 -4.47
N GLU A 328 5.29 4.28 -4.49
CA GLU A 328 4.62 3.54 -5.57
C GLU A 328 3.29 4.20 -5.95
N ILE A 329 2.47 4.58 -4.96
CA ILE A 329 1.13 5.14 -5.18
C ILE A 329 1.16 6.46 -5.97
N PRO A 330 1.86 7.51 -5.52
CA PRO A 330 1.94 8.76 -6.28
C PRO A 330 2.74 8.62 -7.57
N LEU A 331 3.77 7.76 -7.66
CA LEU A 331 4.52 7.52 -8.88
C LEU A 331 3.63 6.87 -9.95
N ALA A 332 2.90 5.80 -9.62
CA ALA A 332 1.93 5.18 -10.52
C ALA A 332 0.90 6.18 -11.06
N ALA A 333 0.49 7.14 -10.22
CA ALA A 333 -0.50 8.15 -10.57
C ALA A 333 0.02 9.22 -11.55
N MET A 334 1.32 9.35 -11.77
CA MET A 334 1.88 10.36 -12.70
C MET A 334 1.33 10.22 -14.11
N TYR A 335 0.99 9.01 -14.53
CA TYR A 335 0.41 8.73 -15.84
C TYR A 335 -1.05 8.30 -15.79
N ALA A 336 -1.75 8.53 -14.67
CA ALA A 336 -3.17 8.19 -14.55
C ALA A 336 -4.02 8.97 -15.57
N GLY A 337 -4.81 8.23 -16.36
CA GLY A 337 -5.64 8.79 -17.44
C GLY A 337 -4.86 9.36 -18.62
N ARG A 338 -3.60 8.98 -18.80
CA ARG A 338 -2.72 9.45 -19.87
C ARG A 338 -2.30 8.32 -20.80
N ASP A 339 -1.99 8.71 -22.03
CA ASP A 339 -1.35 7.84 -23.00
C ASP A 339 0.17 8.07 -22.96
N ILE A 340 0.94 6.99 -22.93
CA ILE A 340 2.40 6.98 -23.03
C ILE A 340 2.76 6.62 -24.49
N PRO A 341 3.56 7.44 -25.18
CA PRO A 341 4.11 7.03 -26.47
C PRO A 341 4.95 5.75 -26.31
N GLY A 342 4.73 4.75 -27.17
CA GLY A 342 5.49 3.50 -27.10
C GLY A 342 7.02 3.68 -27.22
N SER A 343 7.47 4.77 -27.89
CA SER A 343 8.87 5.16 -27.99
C SER A 343 9.49 5.60 -26.66
N ASP A 344 8.67 6.01 -25.69
CA ASP A 344 9.14 6.54 -24.40
C ASP A 344 9.35 5.43 -23.35
N LEU A 345 8.92 4.21 -23.67
CA LEU A 345 9.11 3.06 -22.80
C LEU A 345 10.50 2.40 -23.01
N PRO A 346 11.15 1.95 -21.94
CA PRO A 346 10.67 1.93 -20.55
C PRO A 346 10.81 3.28 -19.85
N ILE A 347 9.84 3.60 -18.99
CA ILE A 347 9.96 4.73 -18.05
C ILE A 347 10.42 4.20 -16.71
N LYS A 348 11.48 4.81 -16.15
CA LYS A 348 12.12 4.42 -14.90
C LYS A 348 12.16 5.63 -13.95
N LEU A 349 11.48 5.57 -12.83
CA LEU A 349 11.42 6.64 -11.83
C LEU A 349 11.87 6.14 -10.45
N VAL A 350 12.59 7.00 -9.70
CA VAL A 350 12.96 6.76 -8.31
C VAL A 350 12.54 7.94 -7.45
N GLY A 351 11.92 7.68 -6.29
CA GLY A 351 11.46 8.74 -5.40
C GLY A 351 11.68 8.40 -3.92
N ALA A 352 12.26 9.35 -3.16
CA ALA A 352 12.26 9.29 -1.71
C ALA A 352 11.01 9.96 -1.17
N SER A 353 10.32 9.31 -0.23
CA SER A 353 9.14 9.87 0.43
C SER A 353 8.98 9.39 1.86
N ARG A 354 8.26 10.18 2.67
CA ARG A 354 7.67 9.66 3.89
C ARG A 354 6.54 8.70 3.52
N CYS A 355 6.49 7.57 4.21
CA CYS A 355 5.52 6.52 4.03
C CYS A 355 4.76 6.32 5.34
N TYR A 356 3.44 6.15 5.26
CA TYR A 356 2.56 6.11 6.41
C TYR A 356 1.76 4.81 6.41
N ARG A 357 1.89 4.01 7.49
CA ARG A 357 1.16 2.74 7.62
C ARG A 357 0.45 2.68 8.96
N ALA A 358 -0.78 2.22 8.96
CA ALA A 358 -1.55 2.11 10.19
C ALA A 358 -1.11 0.94 11.07
N GLU A 359 -0.44 -0.08 10.49
CA GLU A 359 0.13 -1.25 11.16
C GLU A 359 -0.85 -1.92 12.15
N ALA A 360 -2.15 -1.79 11.87
CA ALA A 360 -3.20 -2.38 12.69
C ALA A 360 -3.08 -3.91 12.67
N GLY A 361 -3.26 -4.55 13.83
CA GLY A 361 -3.14 -6.00 13.98
C GLY A 361 -1.71 -6.53 14.10
N SER A 362 -0.69 -5.68 13.95
CA SER A 362 0.71 -6.09 14.09
C SER A 362 1.05 -6.50 15.52
N ARG A 363 1.66 -7.68 15.69
CA ARG A 363 2.06 -8.23 16.98
C ARG A 363 3.44 -8.90 16.85
N GLY A 364 4.14 -9.04 18.00
CA GLY A 364 5.39 -9.82 18.07
C GLY A 364 6.65 -8.98 18.08
N VAL A 365 7.79 -9.61 17.76
CA VAL A 365 9.14 -9.02 17.87
C VAL A 365 9.31 -7.83 16.92
N ASP A 366 8.69 -7.89 15.75
CA ASP A 366 8.80 -6.85 14.71
C ASP A 366 8.20 -5.50 15.11
N THR A 367 7.37 -5.46 16.17
CA THR A 367 6.75 -4.22 16.64
C THR A 367 7.66 -3.37 17.51
N LYS A 368 8.90 -3.80 17.78
CA LYS A 368 9.86 -3.05 18.61
C LYS A 368 10.86 -2.29 17.73
N GLY A 369 11.21 -1.09 18.19
CA GLY A 369 12.25 -0.26 17.58
C GLY A 369 11.85 0.31 16.22
N LEU A 370 12.79 0.29 15.26
CA LEU A 370 12.66 0.91 13.93
C LEU A 370 12.09 -0.02 12.85
N TYR A 371 11.89 -1.30 13.14
CA TYR A 371 11.56 -2.27 12.11
C TYR A 371 10.12 -2.14 11.59
N ARG A 372 9.16 -1.87 12.50
CA ARG A 372 7.74 -1.69 12.15
C ARG A 372 7.21 -0.42 12.83
N VAL A 373 7.02 0.61 12.05
CA VAL A 373 6.69 1.97 12.51
C VAL A 373 5.58 2.57 11.66
N HIS A 374 4.88 3.56 12.20
CA HIS A 374 3.75 4.21 11.53
C HIS A 374 4.17 5.21 10.45
N GLU A 375 5.35 5.80 10.59
CA GLU A 375 5.95 6.72 9.62
C GLU A 375 7.42 6.39 9.41
N PHE A 376 7.86 6.36 8.15
CA PHE A 376 9.26 6.10 7.80
C PHE A 376 9.61 6.64 6.42
N THR A 377 10.90 6.86 6.18
CA THR A 377 11.40 7.22 4.84
C THR A 377 11.68 5.96 4.02
N LYS A 378 11.22 5.98 2.77
CA LYS A 378 11.48 4.93 1.79
C LYS A 378 11.91 5.54 0.45
N VAL A 379 12.94 4.97 -0.17
CA VAL A 379 13.31 5.24 -1.56
C VAL A 379 12.72 4.15 -2.43
N GLU A 380 11.82 4.52 -3.32
CA GLU A 380 11.02 3.63 -4.15
C GLU A 380 11.34 3.79 -5.62
N LEU A 381 11.47 2.67 -6.30
CA LEU A 381 11.62 2.54 -7.74
C LEU A 381 10.27 2.18 -8.35
N PHE A 382 9.89 2.84 -9.44
CA PHE A 382 8.66 2.54 -10.17
C PHE A 382 8.88 2.65 -11.68
N GLY A 383 8.51 1.61 -12.43
CA GLY A 383 8.73 1.57 -13.87
C GLY A 383 7.54 1.09 -14.68
N TRP A 384 7.48 1.55 -15.93
CA TRP A 384 6.53 1.06 -16.94
C TRP A 384 7.32 0.46 -18.10
N SER A 385 6.90 -0.73 -18.53
CA SER A 385 7.38 -1.40 -19.73
C SER A 385 6.23 -1.65 -20.72
N ASP A 386 6.57 -1.94 -21.96
CA ASP A 386 5.56 -2.38 -22.91
C ASP A 386 5.04 -3.78 -22.51
N SER A 387 3.75 -4.02 -22.79
CA SER A 387 3.11 -5.34 -22.59
C SER A 387 3.26 -6.27 -23.79
N LEU A 388 3.92 -5.83 -24.87
CA LEU A 388 4.16 -6.65 -26.05
C LEU A 388 5.26 -7.68 -25.79
N SER A 389 5.13 -8.85 -26.44
CA SER A 389 6.16 -9.89 -26.44
C SER A 389 7.48 -9.39 -27.04
N PRO A 390 8.64 -9.97 -26.66
CA PRO A 390 9.98 -9.59 -27.13
C PRO A 390 10.17 -9.57 -28.66
N ASP A 391 9.31 -10.26 -29.41
CA ASP A 391 9.33 -10.27 -30.88
C ASP A 391 8.93 -8.94 -31.53
N ALA A 392 8.40 -7.98 -30.75
CA ALA A 392 8.08 -6.64 -31.21
C ALA A 392 9.10 -5.65 -30.68
N THR A 393 10.01 -5.20 -31.49
CA THR A 393 10.93 -4.04 -31.44
C THR A 393 11.35 -3.44 -30.08
N SER A 394 10.68 -3.73 -28.95
CA SER A 394 11.06 -3.35 -27.59
C SER A 394 11.80 -4.50 -26.90
N THR A 395 13.07 -4.27 -26.56
CA THR A 395 13.90 -5.25 -25.84
C THR A 395 13.65 -5.25 -24.34
N VAL A 396 12.86 -4.30 -23.80
CA VAL A 396 12.69 -4.13 -22.35
C VAL A 396 11.28 -4.56 -21.94
N THR A 397 11.20 -5.72 -21.30
CA THR A 397 10.00 -6.33 -20.72
C THR A 397 9.86 -5.97 -19.23
N SER A 398 8.75 -6.36 -18.59
CA SER A 398 8.61 -6.30 -17.14
C SER A 398 9.69 -7.11 -16.41
N ASP A 399 10.11 -8.25 -16.98
CA ASP A 399 11.13 -9.11 -16.38
C ASP A 399 12.53 -8.46 -16.42
N THR A 400 12.87 -7.78 -17.52
CA THR A 400 14.15 -7.05 -17.62
C THR A 400 14.18 -5.85 -16.68
N LEU A 401 13.04 -5.11 -16.52
CA LEU A 401 12.96 -4.06 -15.52
C LEU A 401 13.01 -4.60 -14.09
N PHE A 402 12.42 -5.73 -13.84
CA PHE A 402 12.48 -6.40 -12.55
C PHE A 402 13.90 -6.82 -12.20
N ALA A 403 14.63 -7.39 -13.16
CA ALA A 403 16.04 -7.73 -12.99
C ALA A 403 16.92 -6.49 -12.71
N ASP A 404 16.64 -5.35 -13.36
CA ASP A 404 17.32 -4.07 -13.10
C ASP A 404 17.06 -3.56 -11.66
N LEU A 405 15.83 -3.67 -11.17
CA LEU A 405 15.49 -3.37 -9.76
C LEU A 405 16.30 -4.23 -8.78
N LEU A 406 16.32 -5.55 -9.00
CA LEU A 406 17.08 -6.48 -8.16
C LEU A 406 18.59 -6.21 -8.20
N SER A 407 19.12 -5.78 -9.35
CA SER A 407 20.52 -5.37 -9.48
C SER A 407 20.85 -4.15 -8.63
N ILE A 408 19.97 -3.12 -8.62
CA ILE A 408 20.12 -1.92 -7.78
C ILE A 408 20.10 -2.29 -6.30
N GLN A 409 19.12 -3.10 -5.89
CA GLN A 409 19.00 -3.55 -4.49
C GLN A 409 20.23 -4.35 -4.04
N SER A 410 20.70 -5.27 -4.90
CA SER A 410 21.89 -6.08 -4.63
C SER A 410 23.15 -5.22 -4.54
N GLU A 411 23.34 -4.24 -5.44
CA GLU A 411 24.47 -3.30 -5.38
C GLU A 411 24.47 -2.52 -4.07
N ILE A 412 23.31 -1.98 -3.66
CA ILE A 412 23.17 -1.22 -2.41
C ILE A 412 23.54 -2.09 -1.20
N LEU A 413 22.93 -3.26 -1.07
CA LEU A 413 23.14 -4.13 0.10
C LEU A 413 24.53 -4.75 0.13
N THR A 414 25.10 -5.07 -1.03
CA THR A 414 26.49 -5.54 -1.14
C THR A 414 27.45 -4.49 -0.63
N SER A 415 27.31 -3.25 -1.08
CA SER A 415 28.21 -2.15 -0.72
C SER A 415 28.07 -1.70 0.74
N LEU A 416 26.90 -1.90 1.35
CA LEU A 416 26.68 -1.70 2.78
C LEU A 416 27.25 -2.83 3.65
N ASN A 417 27.75 -3.90 3.04
CA ASN A 417 28.29 -5.10 3.70
C ASN A 417 27.27 -5.78 4.64
N LEU A 418 25.99 -5.76 4.28
CA LEU A 418 24.92 -6.39 5.07
C LEU A 418 24.75 -7.85 4.66
N PRO A 419 24.71 -8.81 5.62
CA PRO A 419 24.44 -10.21 5.34
C PRO A 419 22.96 -10.40 4.99
N CYS A 420 22.68 -10.82 3.75
CA CYS A 420 21.31 -10.92 3.26
C CYS A 420 21.02 -12.29 2.65
N ARG A 421 19.72 -12.61 2.57
CA ARG A 421 19.17 -13.68 1.72
C ARG A 421 18.13 -13.12 0.76
N ILE A 422 18.02 -13.72 -0.42
CA ILE A 422 17.07 -13.36 -1.48
C ILE A 422 16.03 -14.46 -1.57
N LEU A 423 14.75 -14.08 -1.49
CA LEU A 423 13.61 -14.99 -1.50
C LEU A 423 12.66 -14.68 -2.66
N GLU A 424 12.25 -15.72 -3.40
CA GLU A 424 11.06 -15.65 -4.26
C GLU A 424 9.83 -15.92 -3.37
N MET A 425 8.94 -14.95 -3.29
CA MET A 425 7.83 -14.99 -2.34
C MET A 425 6.68 -15.85 -2.85
N PRO A 426 6.00 -16.60 -1.96
CA PRO A 426 4.91 -17.49 -2.34
C PRO A 426 3.61 -16.74 -2.63
N THR A 427 2.65 -17.45 -3.23
CA THR A 427 1.35 -16.90 -3.62
C THR A 427 0.59 -16.25 -2.45
N THR A 428 0.70 -16.81 -1.24
CA THR A 428 -0.02 -16.29 -0.05
C THR A 428 0.53 -14.97 0.47
N ASP A 429 1.75 -14.59 0.04
CA ASP A 429 2.44 -13.37 0.49
C ASP A 429 2.46 -12.25 -0.56
N LEU A 430 1.79 -12.47 -1.68
CA LEU A 430 1.66 -11.45 -2.72
C LEU A 430 0.59 -10.41 -2.33
N GLY A 431 0.92 -9.13 -2.41
CA GLY A 431 -0.06 -8.05 -2.41
C GLY A 431 -1.00 -8.13 -3.62
N ALA A 432 -2.20 -7.54 -3.54
CA ALA A 432 -3.24 -7.70 -4.57
C ALA A 432 -2.78 -7.38 -6.00
N SER A 433 -1.87 -6.43 -6.18
CA SER A 433 -1.34 -5.99 -7.48
C SER A 433 -0.24 -6.89 -8.05
N ALA A 434 0.55 -7.54 -7.18
CA ALA A 434 1.72 -8.30 -7.59
C ALA A 434 1.35 -9.60 -8.30
N SER A 435 1.99 -9.88 -9.42
CA SER A 435 2.00 -11.18 -10.10
C SER A 435 3.16 -12.04 -9.65
N ARG A 436 4.30 -11.40 -9.35
CA ARG A 436 5.54 -11.99 -8.87
C ARG A 436 6.20 -11.05 -7.89
N LYS A 437 6.88 -11.57 -6.85
CA LYS A 437 7.53 -10.77 -5.81
C LYS A 437 8.81 -11.44 -5.35
N GLN A 438 9.88 -10.65 -5.20
CA GLN A 438 11.09 -11.06 -4.50
C GLN A 438 11.38 -10.11 -3.34
N ASP A 439 11.74 -10.67 -2.20
CA ASP A 439 12.16 -9.94 -1.01
C ASP A 439 13.63 -10.23 -0.72
N ILE A 440 14.35 -9.21 -0.21
CA ILE A 440 15.66 -9.41 0.36
C ILE A 440 15.57 -9.11 1.85
N GLU A 441 16.04 -10.07 2.64
CA GLU A 441 16.05 -9.99 4.10
C GLU A 441 17.49 -9.91 4.61
N VAL A 442 17.72 -9.08 5.63
CA VAL A 442 19.00 -8.96 6.35
C VAL A 442 18.94 -9.79 7.62
N LEU A 443 20.08 -10.34 8.00
CA LEU A 443 20.26 -11.03 9.29
C LEU A 443 20.39 -9.99 10.41
N PHE A 444 19.45 -9.99 11.36
CA PHE A 444 19.46 -9.13 12.55
C PHE A 444 20.06 -9.86 13.76
N PRO A 445 21.27 -9.49 14.23
CA PRO A 445 21.93 -10.13 15.36
C PRO A 445 21.07 -10.22 16.63
N SER A 446 20.28 -9.20 16.93
CA SER A 446 19.42 -9.15 18.13
C SER A 446 18.26 -10.15 18.11
N ARG A 447 17.91 -10.70 16.95
CA ARG A 447 16.85 -11.70 16.78
C ARG A 447 17.33 -13.13 16.92
N LEU A 448 18.63 -13.35 16.89
CA LEU A 448 19.20 -14.68 17.08
C LEU A 448 18.79 -15.26 18.42
N ARG A 449 18.41 -16.53 18.44
CA ARG A 449 17.99 -17.26 19.64
C ARG A 449 18.84 -18.52 19.78
N SER A 450 19.34 -18.76 21.00
CA SER A 450 19.95 -20.05 21.33
C SER A 450 18.83 -21.07 21.60
N GLY A 451 18.74 -22.09 20.77
CA GLY A 451 17.90 -23.26 20.98
C GLY A 451 18.67 -24.40 21.70
N SER A 452 18.09 -25.58 21.82
CA SER A 452 18.72 -26.76 22.40
C SER A 452 19.85 -27.31 21.52
N GLY A 453 21.00 -26.58 21.49
CA GLY A 453 22.22 -26.98 20.80
C GLY A 453 22.46 -26.29 19.46
N ASN A 454 21.50 -25.57 18.88
CA ASN A 454 21.65 -24.81 17.64
C ASN A 454 21.09 -23.39 17.76
N VAL A 455 21.63 -22.46 16.97
CA VAL A 455 21.10 -21.11 16.84
C VAL A 455 19.98 -21.12 15.80
N ASP A 456 18.84 -20.53 16.16
CA ASP A 456 17.75 -20.30 15.21
C ASP A 456 18.07 -19.09 14.31
N LEU A 457 18.53 -19.39 13.09
CA LEU A 457 18.80 -18.39 12.04
C LEU A 457 17.51 -17.92 11.36
N GLU A 458 16.49 -18.79 11.26
CA GLU A 458 15.29 -18.47 10.49
C GLU A 458 14.53 -17.28 11.08
N SER A 459 14.42 -17.20 12.39
CA SER A 459 13.76 -16.07 13.07
C SER A 459 14.57 -14.76 13.03
N ALA A 460 15.85 -14.83 12.67
CA ALA A 460 16.73 -13.66 12.67
C ALA A 460 16.70 -12.84 11.36
N TRP A 461 16.18 -13.41 10.30
CA TRP A 461 16.02 -12.70 9.04
C TRP A 461 14.88 -11.68 9.08
N GLY A 462 15.06 -10.57 8.41
CA GLY A 462 14.06 -9.51 8.34
C GLY A 462 14.10 -8.76 7.01
N GLU A 463 12.94 -8.60 6.37
CA GLU A 463 12.75 -7.90 5.11
C GLU A 463 13.24 -6.45 5.18
N VAL A 464 14.13 -6.06 4.27
CA VAL A 464 14.62 -4.68 4.10
C VAL A 464 14.30 -4.11 2.73
N THR A 465 14.00 -4.94 1.76
CA THR A 465 13.60 -4.51 0.41
C THR A 465 12.72 -5.57 -0.24
N SER A 466 11.83 -5.10 -1.12
CA SER A 466 10.89 -5.92 -1.87
C SER A 466 10.81 -5.39 -3.30
N SER A 467 10.57 -6.28 -4.27
CA SER A 467 10.30 -5.92 -5.67
C SER A 467 9.15 -6.74 -6.23
N SER A 468 8.31 -6.12 -7.06
CA SER A 468 7.11 -6.76 -7.63
C SER A 468 6.94 -6.46 -9.11
N ILE A 469 6.48 -7.46 -9.86
CA ILE A 469 5.88 -7.32 -11.19
C ILE A 469 4.37 -7.24 -11.00
N CYS A 470 3.76 -6.15 -11.47
CA CYS A 470 2.31 -5.94 -11.33
C CYS A 470 1.54 -6.11 -12.65
N THR A 471 2.22 -6.47 -13.73
CA THR A 471 1.66 -6.56 -15.08
C THR A 471 0.78 -5.34 -15.43
N ASP A 472 -0.39 -5.50 -16.03
CA ASP A 472 -1.30 -4.41 -16.38
C ASP A 472 -2.33 -4.07 -15.27
N TYR A 473 -2.18 -4.63 -14.07
CA TYR A 473 -3.14 -4.46 -12.97
C TYR A 473 -3.38 -3.00 -12.61
N GLN A 474 -2.30 -2.24 -12.38
CA GLN A 474 -2.36 -0.83 -11.99
C GLN A 474 -2.74 0.06 -13.19
N SER A 475 -2.16 -0.19 -14.35
CA SER A 475 -2.41 0.57 -15.58
C SER A 475 -3.89 0.52 -15.99
N ARG A 476 -4.55 -0.63 -15.87
CA ARG A 476 -5.99 -0.77 -16.14
C ARG A 476 -6.85 -0.01 -15.15
N ARG A 477 -6.45 0.07 -13.88
CA ARG A 477 -7.20 0.77 -12.83
C ARG A 477 -6.99 2.27 -12.86
N LEU A 478 -5.81 2.70 -13.32
CA LEU A 478 -5.43 4.10 -13.46
C LEU A 478 -5.71 4.66 -14.87
N GLY A 479 -6.13 3.82 -15.82
CA GLY A 479 -6.41 4.26 -17.19
C GLY A 479 -5.16 4.72 -17.95
N THR A 480 -3.97 4.23 -17.57
CA THR A 480 -2.71 4.51 -18.27
C THR A 480 -2.61 3.60 -19.48
N ARG A 481 -2.36 4.17 -20.67
CA ARG A 481 -2.32 3.41 -21.92
C ARG A 481 -1.03 3.69 -22.69
N VAL A 482 -0.65 2.75 -23.55
CA VAL A 482 0.42 2.93 -24.54
C VAL A 482 -0.21 3.17 -25.90
N ARG A 483 0.27 4.18 -26.62
CA ARG A 483 -0.11 4.46 -28.01
C ARG A 483 1.09 4.44 -28.94
N GLY A 484 0.85 3.98 -30.17
CA GLY A 484 1.90 3.89 -31.19
C GLY A 484 2.90 2.77 -30.90
N GLY A 485 4.05 2.80 -31.59
CA GLY A 485 5.02 1.71 -31.62
C GLY A 485 4.61 0.62 -32.61
N ALA A 486 5.03 -0.62 -32.39
CA ALA A 486 4.78 -1.75 -33.28
C ALA A 486 3.29 -2.15 -33.38
N ALA A 487 2.47 -1.88 -32.35
CA ALA A 487 1.05 -2.18 -32.36
C ALA A 487 0.22 -0.94 -32.71
N LYS A 488 -0.74 -1.11 -33.63
CA LYS A 488 -1.71 -0.06 -34.01
C LYS A 488 -2.77 0.17 -32.92
N GLU A 489 -2.98 -0.82 -32.04
CA GLU A 489 -4.01 -0.79 -31.01
C GLU A 489 -3.48 -0.21 -29.68
N SER A 490 -4.37 0.49 -28.98
CA SER A 490 -4.09 0.98 -27.62
C SER A 490 -4.03 -0.19 -26.64
N ARG A 491 -2.97 -0.26 -25.82
CA ARG A 491 -2.72 -1.32 -24.84
C ARG A 491 -2.38 -0.76 -23.46
N PHE A 492 -2.36 -1.60 -22.45
CA PHE A 492 -2.00 -1.22 -21.10
C PHE A 492 -0.53 -1.61 -20.84
N PRO A 493 0.34 -0.67 -20.40
CA PRO A 493 1.71 -1.01 -20.04
C PRO A 493 1.74 -1.91 -18.80
N HIS A 494 2.77 -2.74 -18.69
CA HIS A 494 3.10 -3.42 -17.45
C HIS A 494 3.80 -2.47 -16.48
N THR A 495 3.60 -2.66 -15.18
CA THR A 495 4.27 -1.92 -14.14
C THR A 495 5.13 -2.84 -13.30
N VAL A 496 6.26 -2.29 -12.83
CA VAL A 496 7.13 -2.91 -11.83
C VAL A 496 7.42 -1.88 -10.74
N ASN A 497 7.57 -2.33 -9.52
CA ASN A 497 7.96 -1.48 -8.41
C ASN A 497 8.92 -2.22 -7.48
N GLY A 498 9.71 -1.46 -6.73
CA GLY A 498 10.60 -2.04 -5.74
C GLY A 498 11.21 -0.99 -4.82
N THR A 499 11.52 -1.43 -3.62
CA THR A 499 12.16 -0.61 -2.60
C THR A 499 13.66 -0.59 -2.81
N ALA A 500 14.24 0.55 -3.18
CA ALA A 500 15.69 0.72 -3.17
C ALA A 500 16.23 0.81 -1.74
N MET A 501 15.47 1.45 -0.82
CA MET A 501 15.88 1.62 0.58
C MET A 501 14.67 1.78 1.50
N ALA A 502 14.45 0.83 2.41
CA ALA A 502 13.60 1.02 3.59
C ALA A 502 14.47 1.56 4.72
N VAL A 503 14.60 2.89 4.79
CA VAL A 503 15.63 3.55 5.58
C VAL A 503 15.71 3.09 7.04
N PRO A 504 14.63 3.04 7.85
CA PRO A 504 14.76 2.66 9.25
C PRO A 504 15.15 1.19 9.45
N ARG A 505 14.75 0.29 8.54
CA ARG A 505 15.13 -1.14 8.61
C ARG A 505 16.61 -1.33 8.29
N VAL A 506 17.10 -0.67 7.24
CA VAL A 506 18.52 -0.73 6.86
C VAL A 506 19.40 -0.01 7.90
N LEU A 507 18.93 1.13 8.44
CA LEU A 507 19.60 1.81 9.54
C LEU A 507 19.71 0.90 10.77
N ALA A 508 18.63 0.24 11.17
CA ALA A 508 18.64 -0.74 12.27
C ALA A 508 19.63 -1.89 11.99
N ALA A 509 19.66 -2.40 10.75
CA ALA A 509 20.60 -3.46 10.36
C ALA A 509 22.05 -2.99 10.45
N ILE A 510 22.37 -1.75 10.02
CA ILE A 510 23.72 -1.17 10.14
C ILE A 510 24.13 -1.02 11.61
N LEU A 511 23.23 -0.52 12.47
CA LEU A 511 23.51 -0.41 13.89
C LEU A 511 23.85 -1.76 14.51
N GLU A 512 23.09 -2.81 14.19
CA GLU A 512 23.28 -4.14 14.79
C GLU A 512 24.51 -4.87 14.22
N THR A 513 24.72 -4.82 12.89
CA THR A 513 25.82 -5.54 12.25
C THR A 513 27.16 -4.81 12.37
N GLY A 514 27.14 -3.48 12.35
CA GLY A 514 28.32 -2.62 12.45
C GLY A 514 28.77 -2.31 13.89
N TYR A 515 28.06 -2.79 14.91
CA TYR A 515 28.41 -2.51 16.31
C TYR A 515 29.66 -3.27 16.75
N ASP A 516 30.68 -2.52 17.13
CA ASP A 516 31.89 -2.97 17.79
C ASP A 516 31.70 -2.85 19.31
N ALA A 517 31.43 -3.99 19.99
CA ALA A 517 31.12 -4.02 21.41
C ALA A 517 32.34 -3.73 22.29
N GLU A 518 33.59 -3.99 21.83
CA GLU A 518 34.80 -3.70 22.58
C GLU A 518 35.06 -2.20 22.66
N ARG A 519 34.77 -1.47 21.57
CA ARG A 519 34.97 -0.03 21.48
C ARG A 519 33.71 0.78 21.81
N GLY A 520 32.55 0.16 21.89
CA GLY A 520 31.27 0.83 22.13
C GLY A 520 30.83 1.75 20.98
N VAL A 521 31.20 1.44 19.73
CA VAL A 521 30.99 2.30 18.56
C VAL A 521 30.26 1.55 17.44
N VAL A 522 29.63 2.28 16.52
CA VAL A 522 29.12 1.72 15.27
C VAL A 522 30.04 2.10 14.12
N VAL A 523 30.54 1.11 13.38
CA VAL A 523 31.36 1.33 12.20
C VAL A 523 30.49 1.77 11.03
N VAL A 524 30.77 2.94 10.46
CA VAL A 524 30.05 3.46 9.30
C VAL A 524 30.49 2.72 8.03
N PRO A 525 29.58 2.14 7.24
CA PRO A 525 29.90 1.52 5.97
C PRO A 525 30.71 2.47 5.07
N PRO A 526 31.83 2.03 4.46
CA PRO A 526 32.73 2.89 3.70
C PRO A 526 32.02 3.75 2.63
N VAL A 527 31.00 3.20 1.97
CA VAL A 527 30.21 3.89 0.93
C VAL A 527 29.38 5.05 1.44
N LEU A 528 29.09 5.11 2.75
CA LEU A 528 28.31 6.17 3.38
C LEU A 528 29.18 7.29 3.98
N ARG A 529 30.48 7.05 4.21
CA ARG A 529 31.36 7.99 4.90
C ARG A 529 31.39 9.37 4.24
N SER A 530 31.45 9.43 2.91
CA SER A 530 31.44 10.70 2.16
C SER A 530 30.13 11.48 2.35
N TRP A 531 29.03 10.82 2.61
CA TRP A 531 27.72 11.43 2.88
C TRP A 531 27.55 11.86 4.35
N MET A 532 28.46 11.41 5.23
CA MET A 532 28.52 11.70 6.65
C MET A 532 29.76 12.54 7.04
N GLY A 533 30.27 13.36 6.10
CA GLY A 533 31.42 14.25 6.37
C GLY A 533 32.74 13.53 6.60
N GLY A 534 32.91 12.28 6.13
CA GLY A 534 34.10 11.46 6.31
C GLY A 534 34.11 10.62 7.58
N MET A 535 33.02 10.59 8.34
CA MET A 535 32.89 9.86 9.60
C MET A 535 33.09 8.36 9.38
N GLU A 536 34.02 7.75 10.14
CA GLU A 536 34.32 6.32 10.06
C GLU A 536 33.60 5.50 11.13
N VAL A 537 33.37 6.10 12.28
CA VAL A 537 32.68 5.47 13.42
C VAL A 537 31.71 6.47 14.05
N ILE A 538 30.59 5.96 14.57
CA ILE A 538 29.67 6.70 15.42
C ILE A 538 29.99 6.35 16.87
N VAL A 539 30.22 7.35 17.70
CA VAL A 539 30.54 7.23 19.12
C VAL A 539 29.40 7.82 19.96
N GLU A 540 29.42 7.56 21.26
CA GLU A 540 28.51 8.22 22.18
C GLU A 540 28.77 9.73 22.15
N ASN A 541 27.72 10.53 21.95
CA ASN A 541 27.83 11.97 22.03
C ASN A 541 27.97 12.39 23.50
N GLU A 542 29.06 13.06 23.83
CA GLU A 542 29.19 13.73 25.13
C GLU A 542 28.09 14.79 25.24
N SER A 543 27.14 14.56 26.15
CA SER A 543 25.95 15.40 26.42
C SER A 543 26.32 16.76 27.04
#